data_d03b49ae0b4ffb3b5e892c8f5a48c7d2
#
_entry.id   d03b49ae0b4ffb3b5e892c8f5a48c7d2
#
_cell.length_a   1.000
_cell.length_b   1.000
_cell.length_c   1.000
_cell.angle_alpha   90.00
_cell.angle_beta   90.00
_cell.angle_gamma   90.00
#
_symmetry.space_group_name_H-M   'P 1'
#
loop_
_entity.id
_entity.type
_entity.pdbx_description
1 polymer ?
#
loop_
_entity_poly.entity_id
_entity_poly.type
_entity_poly.pdbx_seq_one_letter_code
_entity_poly.pdbx_strand_id
1 'polypeptide(L)'
;MTIATVRLTLEEFLKLPETKPASEYIEGEIVQKPMPKTKHSLLRVKACNEINQVTEIPKIAYAFPELRCTFDDRSIVPDIAVLLWEQIEFDESGEPVNDVLIAPYWTIEILSPQQSSNRVTRKIIHCLKHGCQLGLLIDPDDRS
;
A
#
# COMPACT_ATOMS: atom_id res chain seq x y z
N MET A 1 27.77 12.54 13.30
CA MET A 1 26.86 13.72 13.18
C MET A 1 25.43 13.25 13.27
N THR A 2 24.70 13.76 14.24
CA THR A 2 23.31 13.39 14.41
C THR A 2 22.47 14.33 13.58
N ILE A 3 21.76 13.81 12.60
CA ILE A 3 20.81 14.59 11.85
C ILE A 3 19.52 14.62 12.66
N ALA A 4 19.12 15.80 13.09
CA ALA A 4 17.84 15.94 13.77
C ALA A 4 16.73 15.67 12.75
N THR A 5 16.04 14.55 12.90
CA THR A 5 14.87 14.26 12.08
C THR A 5 13.72 15.09 12.61
N VAL A 6 13.20 15.98 11.78
CA VAL A 6 11.97 16.70 12.11
C VAL A 6 10.83 15.68 12.01
N ARG A 7 10.24 15.34 13.17
CA ARG A 7 9.10 14.44 13.19
C ARG A 7 7.83 15.25 12.98
N LEU A 8 7.10 14.91 11.95
CA LEU A 8 5.79 15.48 11.67
C LEU A 8 4.71 14.60 12.31
N THR A 9 3.58 15.21 12.61
CA THR A 9 2.38 14.43 12.94
C THR A 9 1.81 13.85 11.65
N LEU A 10 0.95 12.84 11.78
CA LEU A 10 0.26 12.28 10.63
C LEU A 10 -0.53 13.36 9.89
N GLU A 11 -1.22 14.22 10.62
CA GLU A 11 -1.99 15.31 10.03
C GLU A 11 -1.11 16.24 9.20
N GLU A 12 0.06 16.61 9.74
CA GLU A 12 1.02 17.43 9.01
C GLU A 12 1.54 16.73 7.76
N PHE A 13 1.85 15.44 7.88
CA PHE A 13 2.30 14.63 6.73
C PHE A 13 1.26 14.63 5.62
N LEU A 14 -0.01 14.43 5.95
CA LEU A 14 -1.08 14.35 4.96
C LEU A 14 -1.33 15.67 4.23
N LYS A 15 -0.86 16.77 4.77
CA LYS A 15 -0.93 18.10 4.11
C LYS A 15 0.20 18.33 3.11
N LEU A 16 1.25 17.50 3.13
CA LEU A 16 2.34 17.62 2.19
C LEU A 16 1.91 17.14 0.81
N PRO A 17 2.49 17.67 -0.26
CA PRO A 17 2.24 17.16 -1.61
C PRO A 17 2.67 15.69 -1.73
N GLU A 18 1.94 14.92 -2.51
CA GLU A 18 2.34 13.56 -2.83
C GLU A 18 3.69 13.58 -3.57
N THR A 19 4.54 12.61 -3.27
CA THR A 19 5.83 12.45 -3.91
C THR A 19 5.82 11.30 -4.92
N LYS A 20 6.78 11.29 -5.81
CA LYS A 20 7.01 10.19 -6.77
C LYS A 20 8.48 9.77 -6.68
N PRO A 21 8.80 8.57 -6.22
CA PRO A 21 7.89 7.54 -5.67
C PRO A 21 7.14 8.00 -4.40
N ALA A 22 6.06 7.32 -4.09
CA ALA A 22 5.22 7.67 -2.95
C ALA A 22 5.99 7.62 -1.63
N SER A 23 5.63 8.51 -0.72
CA SER A 23 6.15 8.54 0.65
C SER A 23 5.13 7.94 1.60
N GLU A 24 5.62 7.21 2.60
CA GLU A 24 4.80 6.62 3.65
C GLU A 24 5.13 7.27 4.99
N TYR A 25 4.16 7.28 5.89
CA TYR A 25 4.33 7.78 7.25
C TYR A 25 4.21 6.60 8.21
N ILE A 26 5.30 6.24 8.86
CA ILE A 26 5.39 5.07 9.73
C ILE A 26 6.14 5.45 11.01
N GLU A 27 5.46 5.33 12.16
CA GLU A 27 6.05 5.62 13.48
C GLU A 27 6.71 6.99 13.56
N GLY A 28 6.06 8.00 12.98
CA GLY A 28 6.55 9.38 13.02
C GLY A 28 7.60 9.70 11.98
N GLU A 29 8.00 8.74 11.16
CA GLU A 29 9.02 8.93 10.12
C GLU A 29 8.41 8.90 8.74
N ILE A 30 8.96 9.74 7.86
CA ILE A 30 8.62 9.73 6.43
C ILE A 30 9.60 8.83 5.71
N VAL A 31 9.09 7.81 5.04
CA VAL A 31 9.88 6.84 4.29
C VAL A 31 9.43 6.85 2.85
N GLN A 32 10.30 7.26 1.94
CA GLN A 32 9.98 7.22 0.52
C GLN A 32 10.19 5.82 -0.02
N LYS A 33 9.23 5.32 -0.79
CA LYS A 33 9.34 4.03 -1.45
C LYS A 33 10.41 4.09 -2.55
N PRO A 34 11.06 2.95 -2.87
CA PRO A 34 12.01 2.92 -3.97
C PRO A 34 11.32 3.10 -5.32
N MET A 35 12.05 3.61 -6.31
CA MET A 35 11.55 3.70 -7.67
C MET A 35 11.32 2.30 -8.23
N PRO A 36 10.11 1.98 -8.72
CA PRO A 36 9.85 0.66 -9.28
C PRO A 36 10.64 0.43 -10.56
N LYS A 37 11.22 -0.75 -10.68
CA LYS A 37 11.90 -1.19 -11.89
C LYS A 37 11.01 -2.11 -12.70
N THR A 38 11.46 -2.53 -13.87
CA THR A 38 10.64 -3.26 -14.84
C THR A 38 9.97 -4.50 -14.26
N LYS A 39 10.73 -5.35 -13.56
CA LYS A 39 10.17 -6.56 -12.94
C LYS A 39 9.06 -6.23 -11.94
N HIS A 40 9.33 -5.26 -11.07
CA HIS A 40 8.37 -4.82 -10.05
C HIS A 40 7.10 -4.32 -10.71
N SER A 41 7.23 -3.43 -11.69
CA SER A 41 6.07 -2.85 -12.39
C SER A 41 5.27 -3.91 -13.13
N LEU A 42 5.94 -4.85 -13.79
CA LEU A 42 5.28 -5.93 -14.51
C LEU A 42 4.48 -6.82 -13.57
N LEU A 43 5.08 -7.23 -12.45
CA LEU A 43 4.40 -8.07 -11.46
C LEU A 43 3.19 -7.37 -10.87
N ARG A 44 3.31 -6.08 -10.59
CA ARG A 44 2.20 -5.30 -10.05
C ARG A 44 1.01 -5.26 -11.01
N VAL A 45 1.26 -4.97 -12.27
CA VAL A 45 0.21 -4.92 -13.30
C VAL A 45 -0.44 -6.30 -13.46
N LYS A 46 0.37 -7.35 -13.59
CA LYS A 46 -0.16 -8.70 -13.76
C LYS A 46 -0.97 -9.17 -12.57
N ALA A 47 -0.49 -8.93 -11.36
CA ALA A 47 -1.21 -9.33 -10.16
C ALA A 47 -2.55 -8.62 -10.03
N CYS A 48 -2.58 -7.30 -10.27
CA CYS A 48 -3.82 -6.54 -10.28
C CYS A 48 -4.80 -7.09 -11.31
N ASN A 49 -4.34 -7.33 -12.52
CA ASN A 49 -5.19 -7.85 -13.60
C ASN A 49 -5.76 -9.23 -13.29
N GLU A 50 -4.94 -10.12 -12.74
CA GLU A 50 -5.39 -11.48 -12.37
C GLU A 50 -6.47 -11.44 -11.30
N ILE A 51 -6.29 -10.60 -10.28
CA ILE A 51 -7.28 -10.46 -9.22
C ILE A 51 -8.57 -9.84 -9.80
N ASN A 52 -8.45 -8.75 -10.52
CA ASN A 52 -9.61 -8.00 -11.01
C ASN A 52 -10.41 -8.79 -12.06
N GLN A 53 -9.73 -9.63 -12.82
CA GLN A 53 -10.39 -10.48 -13.80
C GLN A 53 -11.42 -11.42 -13.16
N VAL A 54 -11.14 -11.86 -11.94
CA VAL A 54 -12.00 -12.77 -11.20
C VAL A 54 -13.02 -12.03 -10.33
N THR A 55 -12.66 -10.88 -9.77
CA THR A 55 -13.42 -10.27 -8.69
C THR A 55 -14.23 -9.04 -9.09
N GLU A 56 -13.93 -8.40 -10.21
CA GLU A 56 -14.57 -7.13 -10.55
C GLU A 56 -16.03 -7.29 -11.00
N ILE A 57 -16.29 -8.16 -11.98
CA ILE A 57 -17.65 -8.33 -12.51
C ILE A 57 -18.63 -8.76 -11.44
N PRO A 58 -18.33 -9.79 -10.61
CA PRO A 58 -19.25 -10.16 -9.53
C PRO A 58 -19.25 -9.19 -8.35
N LYS A 59 -18.46 -8.13 -8.39
CA LYS A 59 -18.35 -7.13 -7.33
C LYS A 59 -17.98 -7.73 -5.98
N ILE A 60 -16.97 -8.60 -5.97
CA ILE A 60 -16.44 -9.21 -4.76
C ILE A 60 -15.38 -8.32 -4.14
N ALA A 61 -14.40 -7.87 -4.96
CA ALA A 61 -13.25 -7.10 -4.51
C ALA A 61 -12.61 -6.39 -5.69
N TYR A 62 -11.69 -5.49 -5.40
CA TYR A 62 -10.88 -4.83 -6.42
C TYR A 62 -9.46 -4.60 -5.93
N ALA A 63 -8.49 -4.88 -6.79
CA ALA A 63 -7.07 -4.67 -6.51
C ALA A 63 -6.64 -3.31 -7.10
N PHE A 64 -6.10 -2.46 -6.22
CA PHE A 64 -5.64 -1.12 -6.58
C PHE A 64 -4.11 -1.07 -6.49
N PRO A 65 -3.41 -0.65 -7.55
CA PRO A 65 -1.99 -0.37 -7.43
C PRO A 65 -1.76 0.94 -6.70
N GLU A 66 -0.78 0.96 -5.82
CA GLU A 66 -0.34 2.18 -5.13
C GLU A 66 -1.47 3.01 -4.51
N LEU A 67 -2.29 2.36 -3.71
CA LEU A 67 -3.38 3.03 -3.01
C LEU A 67 -2.95 3.44 -1.61
N ARG A 68 -3.09 4.73 -1.28
CA ARG A 68 -2.80 5.21 0.07
C ARG A 68 -3.88 4.75 1.03
N CYS A 69 -3.44 4.07 2.09
CA CYS A 69 -4.29 3.62 3.17
C CYS A 69 -3.80 4.25 4.47
N THR A 70 -4.68 4.99 5.14
CA THR A 70 -4.35 5.71 6.36
C THR A 70 -5.17 5.15 7.51
N PHE A 71 -4.49 4.56 8.48
CA PHE A 71 -5.12 3.96 9.66
C PHE A 71 -4.09 3.82 10.77
N ASP A 72 -4.55 3.79 12.02
CA ASP A 72 -3.72 3.60 13.21
C ASP A 72 -2.47 4.51 13.23
N ASP A 73 -2.69 5.81 13.01
CA ASP A 73 -1.64 6.82 13.02
C ASP A 73 -0.49 6.54 12.03
N ARG A 74 -0.78 5.80 10.96
CA ARG A 74 0.14 5.52 9.87
C ARG A 74 -0.54 5.79 8.53
N SER A 75 0.25 6.10 7.52
CA SER A 75 -0.24 6.23 6.16
C SER A 75 0.72 5.51 5.24
N ILE A 76 0.26 4.43 4.64
CA ILE A 76 1.08 3.56 3.81
C ILE A 76 0.51 3.50 2.40
N VAL A 77 1.36 3.12 1.46
CA VAL A 77 1.00 2.93 0.05
C VAL A 77 1.48 1.54 -0.37
N PRO A 78 0.69 0.49 -0.09
CA PRO A 78 1.05 -0.85 -0.55
C PRO A 78 1.24 -0.89 -2.06
N ASP A 79 2.11 -1.77 -2.54
CA ASP A 79 2.25 -1.95 -3.98
C ASP A 79 0.92 -2.37 -4.60
N ILE A 80 0.18 -3.25 -3.91
CA ILE A 80 -1.20 -3.60 -4.28
C ILE A 80 -2.02 -3.66 -3.01
N ALA A 81 -3.14 -2.94 -2.98
CA ALA A 81 -4.14 -3.03 -1.93
C ALA A 81 -5.40 -3.62 -2.52
N VAL A 82 -5.90 -4.70 -1.93
CA VAL A 82 -7.17 -5.30 -2.34
C VAL A 82 -8.22 -4.89 -1.32
N LEU A 83 -9.29 -4.28 -1.78
CA LEU A 83 -10.44 -3.94 -0.95
C LEU A 83 -11.62 -4.84 -1.34
N LEU A 84 -12.36 -5.31 -0.34
CA LEU A 84 -13.66 -5.90 -0.61
C LEU A 84 -14.57 -4.85 -1.22
N TRP A 85 -15.48 -5.25 -2.09
CA TRP A 85 -16.38 -4.28 -2.73
C TRP A 85 -17.13 -3.44 -1.71
N GLU A 86 -17.58 -4.05 -0.62
CA GLU A 86 -18.26 -3.37 0.48
C GLU A 86 -17.40 -2.38 1.25
N GLN A 87 -16.05 -2.49 1.15
CA GLN A 87 -15.13 -1.54 1.78
C GLN A 87 -14.87 -0.30 0.92
N ILE A 88 -15.23 -0.36 -0.35
CA ILE A 88 -15.05 0.76 -1.26
C ILE A 88 -16.23 1.72 -1.08
N GLU A 89 -15.93 2.94 -0.61
CA GLU A 89 -16.95 3.97 -0.48
C GLU A 89 -17.12 4.68 -1.82
N PHE A 90 -18.36 4.86 -2.24
CA PHE A 90 -18.70 5.58 -3.46
C PHE A 90 -19.42 6.88 -3.09
N ASP A 91 -19.15 7.93 -3.84
CA ASP A 91 -19.83 9.21 -3.67
C ASP A 91 -21.20 9.20 -4.40
N GLU A 92 -21.90 10.34 -4.35
CA GLU A 92 -23.22 10.47 -4.97
C GLU A 92 -23.19 10.28 -6.49
N SER A 93 -22.02 10.51 -7.12
CA SER A 93 -21.84 10.32 -8.56
C SER A 93 -21.55 8.87 -8.95
N GLY A 94 -21.41 7.98 -7.97
CA GLY A 94 -21.02 6.59 -8.22
C GLY A 94 -19.52 6.39 -8.38
N GLU A 95 -18.71 7.40 -8.08
CA GLU A 95 -17.25 7.32 -8.14
C GLU A 95 -16.68 6.94 -6.77
N PRO A 96 -15.58 6.19 -6.73
CA PRO A 96 -14.92 5.90 -5.45
C PRO A 96 -14.41 7.19 -4.80
N VAL A 97 -14.57 7.28 -3.46
CA VAL A 97 -13.97 8.39 -2.72
C VAL A 97 -12.45 8.24 -2.67
N ASN A 98 -11.73 9.36 -2.59
CA ASN A 98 -10.27 9.35 -2.67
C ASN A 98 -9.59 8.80 -1.43
N ASP A 99 -10.17 9.01 -0.25
CA ASP A 99 -9.50 8.67 1.00
C ASP A 99 -9.90 7.28 1.48
N VAL A 100 -8.90 6.42 1.71
CA VAL A 100 -9.10 5.10 2.29
C VAL A 100 -8.52 5.13 3.71
N LEU A 101 -9.39 5.00 4.70
CA LEU A 101 -9.06 5.17 6.11
C LEU A 101 -9.10 3.86 6.89
N ILE A 102 -8.90 2.74 6.21
CA ILE A 102 -8.87 1.40 6.79
C ILE A 102 -7.67 0.64 6.26
N ALA A 103 -7.28 -0.42 6.97
CA ALA A 103 -6.33 -1.39 6.42
C ALA A 103 -6.98 -2.11 5.24
N PRO A 104 -6.24 -2.41 4.17
CA PRO A 104 -6.81 -3.15 3.05
C PRO A 104 -7.15 -4.58 3.46
N TYR A 105 -8.06 -5.21 2.73
CA TYR A 105 -8.43 -6.61 2.96
C TYR A 105 -7.24 -7.54 2.67
N TRP A 106 -6.52 -7.28 1.57
CA TRP A 106 -5.23 -7.90 1.27
C TRP A 106 -4.21 -6.80 1.02
N THR A 107 -2.99 -7.02 1.50
CA THR A 107 -1.85 -6.14 1.19
C THR A 107 -0.78 -6.99 0.52
N ILE A 108 -0.28 -6.52 -0.62
CA ILE A 108 0.74 -7.23 -1.40
C ILE A 108 1.89 -6.27 -1.62
N GLU A 109 3.07 -6.69 -1.20
CA GLU A 109 4.30 -5.93 -1.40
C GLU A 109 5.23 -6.70 -2.31
N ILE A 110 5.82 -6.01 -3.27
CA ILE A 110 6.79 -6.58 -4.20
C ILE A 110 8.15 -5.98 -3.83
N LEU A 111 9.05 -6.83 -3.38
CA LEU A 111 10.33 -6.38 -2.84
C LEU A 111 11.23 -5.84 -3.95
N SER A 112 11.79 -4.66 -3.75
CA SER A 112 12.80 -4.07 -4.62
C SER A 112 14.19 -4.50 -4.18
N PRO A 113 15.19 -4.56 -5.09
CA PRO A 113 16.51 -5.14 -4.79
C PRO A 113 17.22 -4.54 -3.57
N GLN A 114 17.02 -3.26 -3.31
CA GLN A 114 17.70 -2.56 -2.20
C GLN A 114 16.79 -2.31 -1.01
N GLN A 115 15.61 -2.90 -1.02
CA GLN A 115 14.62 -2.69 0.04
C GLN A 115 14.83 -3.72 1.16
N SER A 116 14.69 -3.29 2.40
CA SER A 116 14.76 -4.18 3.55
C SER A 116 13.52 -5.05 3.64
N SER A 117 13.69 -6.37 3.53
CA SER A 117 12.57 -7.31 3.69
C SER A 117 11.98 -7.24 5.10
N ASN A 118 12.79 -6.96 6.12
CA ASN A 118 12.30 -6.84 7.49
C ASN A 118 11.37 -5.64 7.67
N ARG A 119 11.68 -4.51 7.05
CA ARG A 119 10.82 -3.33 7.09
C ARG A 119 9.49 -3.59 6.41
N VAL A 120 9.53 -4.21 5.24
CA VAL A 120 8.31 -4.52 4.48
C VAL A 120 7.46 -5.53 5.24
N THR A 121 8.09 -6.53 5.84
CA THR A 121 7.40 -7.53 6.66
C THR A 121 6.69 -6.87 7.85
N ARG A 122 7.36 -5.95 8.54
CA ARG A 122 6.74 -5.23 9.67
C ARG A 122 5.54 -4.40 9.22
N LYS A 123 5.62 -3.80 8.05
CA LYS A 123 4.51 -3.05 7.46
C LYS A 123 3.31 -3.97 7.21
N ILE A 124 3.55 -5.14 6.65
CA ILE A 124 2.52 -6.16 6.42
C ILE A 124 1.90 -6.62 7.73
N ILE A 125 2.72 -6.93 8.74
CA ILE A 125 2.24 -7.37 10.05
C ILE A 125 1.35 -6.30 10.68
N HIS A 126 1.71 -5.04 10.54
CA HIS A 126 0.88 -3.94 11.05
C HIS A 126 -0.50 -3.94 10.40
N CYS A 127 -0.58 -4.15 9.09
CA CYS A 127 -1.86 -4.30 8.39
C CYS A 127 -2.67 -5.47 8.95
N LEU A 128 -2.02 -6.61 9.16
CA LEU A 128 -2.70 -7.80 9.68
C LEU A 128 -3.28 -7.58 11.08
N LYS A 129 -2.64 -6.76 11.91
CA LYS A 129 -3.13 -6.42 13.23
C LYS A 129 -4.35 -5.50 13.19
N HIS A 130 -4.65 -4.90 12.06
CA HIS A 130 -5.72 -3.90 11.91
C HIS A 130 -6.81 -4.31 10.94
N GLY A 131 -7.01 -5.61 10.75
CA GLY A 131 -8.13 -6.13 9.96
C GLY A 131 -7.79 -6.65 8.58
N CYS A 132 -6.54 -6.49 8.13
CA CYS A 132 -6.08 -7.11 6.89
C CYS A 132 -6.10 -8.63 7.04
N GLN A 133 -6.62 -9.36 6.06
CA GLN A 133 -6.80 -10.80 6.14
C GLN A 133 -5.65 -11.59 5.51
N LEU A 134 -4.89 -10.98 4.62
CA LEU A 134 -3.77 -11.64 3.95
C LEU A 134 -2.70 -10.62 3.59
N GLY A 135 -1.47 -10.92 3.98
CA GLY A 135 -0.31 -10.16 3.57
C GLY A 135 0.62 -11.03 2.75
N LEU A 136 1.05 -10.54 1.60
CA LEU A 136 1.98 -11.25 0.72
C LEU A 136 3.21 -10.39 0.48
N LEU A 137 4.38 -11.02 0.61
CA LEU A 137 5.65 -10.42 0.21
C LEU A 137 6.18 -11.24 -0.96
N ILE A 138 6.34 -10.59 -2.10
CA ILE A 138 6.88 -11.22 -3.30
C ILE A 138 8.30 -10.73 -3.49
N ASP A 139 9.25 -11.67 -3.54
CA ASP A 139 10.63 -11.37 -3.89
C ASP A 139 10.90 -11.85 -5.31
N PRO A 140 10.99 -10.94 -6.29
CA PRO A 140 11.16 -11.34 -7.69
C PRO A 140 12.50 -12.01 -7.98
N ASP A 141 13.48 -11.80 -7.11
CA ASP A 141 14.83 -12.36 -7.30
C ASP A 141 15.02 -13.70 -6.59
N ASP A 142 14.12 -14.08 -5.72
CA ASP A 142 14.14 -15.37 -5.04
C ASP A 142 13.21 -16.34 -5.76
N ARG A 143 13.82 -17.35 -6.38
CA ARG A 143 13.10 -18.39 -7.12
C ARG A 143 13.15 -19.75 -6.41
N SER A 144 13.55 -19.74 -5.16
CA SER A 144 13.61 -20.99 -4.38
C SER A 144 12.24 -21.58 -4.07
#